data_ad21817b4870b5ff6fc5fa992c8a22be
#
_entry.id   ad21817b4870b5ff6fc5fa992c8a22be
#
_cell.length_a   1.000
_cell.length_b   1.000
_cell.length_c   1.000
_cell.angle_alpha   90.00
_cell.angle_beta   90.00
_cell.angle_gamma   90.00
#
_symmetry.space_group_name_H-M   'P 1'
#
loop_
_entity.id
_entity.type
_entity.pdbx_description
1 polymer ?
#
loop_
_entity_poly.entity_id
_entity_poly.type
_entity_poly.pdbx_seq_one_letter_code
_entity_poly.pdbx_strand_id
1 'polypeptide(L)'
;MASVGILTFLHNENYGSSLQAYALQRAVREAGFECEHLDYRPDKAEKVRNLLRSGNSPKLILDGLRKRGVRAEQEEARQKSRAIPEFYAKHMKLSAPCRNGSELREAGAKHDILLCGSDQIWNPVWLNENYFLTFARRGQRKLAYAASLGISTLPARGKAEKIRRWTEGFEAVSVREEEGAALMERMTGKRPDVMPDPVCLLSAEEWSGIAAAPPAGGGYLLCYFIGENAAYWEETRRLARETGLRVLVIPVTAESYKSGYELLGGIGPEGFLGAVRGAARLVTDSFHGLVFGTLFGVPVTPLRRDREGDPESKHSRVENFLRLAESRGIGKMREEGRTWIAEKFTMKNE
;
A
#
# COMPACT_ATOMS: atom_id res chain seq x y z
N MET A 1 19.32 18.16 -11.57
CA MET A 1 18.65 17.62 -10.37
C MET A 1 18.87 16.12 -10.35
N ALA A 2 19.07 15.51 -9.17
CA ALA A 2 19.17 14.06 -9.08
C ALA A 2 17.83 13.42 -9.43
N SER A 3 17.89 12.27 -10.13
CA SER A 3 16.72 11.53 -10.59
C SER A 3 16.46 10.29 -9.72
N VAL A 4 15.18 9.96 -9.49
CA VAL A 4 14.76 8.88 -8.59
C VAL A 4 13.87 7.87 -9.33
N GLY A 5 14.29 6.61 -9.34
CA GLY A 5 13.46 5.48 -9.76
C GLY A 5 12.76 4.85 -8.56
N ILE A 6 11.43 4.89 -8.52
CA ILE A 6 10.62 4.39 -7.40
C ILE A 6 10.08 2.99 -7.74
N LEU A 7 10.24 2.03 -6.84
CA LEU A 7 9.68 0.69 -7.00
C LEU A 7 8.74 0.34 -5.85
N THR A 8 7.47 0.14 -6.14
CA THR A 8 6.44 -0.32 -5.20
C THR A 8 5.41 -1.21 -5.90
N PHE A 9 4.39 -1.65 -5.15
CA PHE A 9 3.29 -2.37 -5.76
C PHE A 9 2.45 -1.47 -6.66
N LEU A 10 2.42 -1.82 -7.94
CA LEU A 10 1.52 -1.28 -8.95
C LEU A 10 0.68 -2.42 -9.55
N HIS A 11 -0.39 -2.08 -10.25
CA HIS A 11 -1.23 -3.03 -10.99
C HIS A 11 -1.86 -4.15 -10.13
N ASN A 12 -1.95 -3.92 -8.82
CA ASN A 12 -2.84 -4.67 -7.96
C ASN A 12 -4.18 -3.90 -7.87
N GLU A 13 -5.28 -4.60 -7.73
CA GLU A 13 -6.61 -3.99 -7.66
C GLU A 13 -6.91 -3.34 -6.29
N ASN A 14 -5.88 -2.80 -5.63
CA ASN A 14 -5.98 -2.18 -4.32
C ASN A 14 -5.82 -0.66 -4.42
N TYR A 15 -6.87 0.08 -4.08
CA TYR A 15 -6.84 1.55 -4.09
C TYR A 15 -5.70 2.13 -3.25
N GLY A 16 -5.49 1.56 -2.05
CA GLY A 16 -4.43 2.01 -1.16
C GLY A 16 -3.04 1.89 -1.77
N SER A 17 -2.75 0.79 -2.48
CA SER A 17 -1.47 0.63 -3.16
C SER A 17 -1.26 1.66 -4.26
N SER A 18 -2.31 2.01 -5.00
CA SER A 18 -2.25 3.04 -6.05
C SER A 18 -2.04 4.43 -5.44
N LEU A 19 -2.78 4.74 -4.39
CA LEU A 19 -2.76 6.06 -3.76
C LEU A 19 -1.46 6.30 -2.97
N GLN A 20 -0.90 5.28 -2.29
CA GLN A 20 0.40 5.42 -1.64
C GLN A 20 1.53 5.62 -2.65
N ALA A 21 1.47 4.95 -3.81
CA ALA A 21 2.44 5.14 -4.88
C ALA A 21 2.38 6.57 -5.44
N TYR A 22 1.17 7.06 -5.71
CA TYR A 22 0.96 8.46 -6.13
C TYR A 22 1.52 9.45 -5.11
N ALA A 23 1.19 9.27 -3.83
CA ALA A 23 1.62 10.18 -2.76
C ALA A 23 3.15 10.20 -2.61
N LEU A 24 3.80 9.03 -2.68
CA LEU A 24 5.25 8.96 -2.60
C LEU A 24 5.92 9.68 -3.77
N GLN A 25 5.45 9.45 -5.01
CA GLN A 25 5.99 10.14 -6.17
C GLN A 25 5.81 11.66 -6.06
N ARG A 26 4.64 12.10 -5.59
CA ARG A 26 4.35 13.52 -5.40
C ARG A 26 5.28 14.14 -4.33
N ALA A 27 5.44 13.48 -3.18
CA ALA A 27 6.31 13.98 -2.12
C ALA A 27 7.79 14.08 -2.56
N VAL A 28 8.27 13.10 -3.35
CA VAL A 28 9.63 13.14 -3.92
C VAL A 28 9.80 14.30 -4.89
N ARG A 29 8.79 14.59 -5.72
CA ARG A 29 8.80 15.76 -6.63
C ARG A 29 8.77 17.08 -5.87
N GLU A 30 7.95 17.18 -4.83
CA GLU A 30 7.85 18.37 -3.98
C GLU A 30 9.14 18.63 -3.20
N ALA A 31 9.92 17.58 -2.91
CA ALA A 31 11.29 17.71 -2.36
C ALA A 31 12.33 18.16 -3.40
N GLY A 32 11.95 18.40 -4.66
CA GLY A 32 12.84 18.92 -5.71
C GLY A 32 13.57 17.86 -6.55
N PHE A 33 13.09 16.62 -6.56
CA PHE A 33 13.69 15.54 -7.35
C PHE A 33 12.82 15.16 -8.54
N GLU A 34 13.44 14.90 -9.68
CA GLU A 34 12.76 14.23 -10.78
C GLU A 34 12.58 12.76 -10.43
N CYS A 35 11.36 12.22 -10.63
CA CYS A 35 11.13 10.82 -10.35
C CYS A 35 10.07 10.19 -11.26
N GLU A 36 10.22 8.87 -11.45
CA GLU A 36 9.22 8.01 -12.05
C GLU A 36 9.13 6.68 -11.31
N HIS A 37 7.98 6.02 -11.39
CA HIS A 37 7.87 4.64 -10.94
C HIS A 37 8.44 3.70 -12.00
N LEU A 38 9.25 2.74 -11.56
CA LEU A 38 9.65 1.60 -12.37
C LEU A 38 8.46 0.67 -12.52
N ASP A 39 7.88 0.61 -13.73
CA ASP A 39 6.64 -0.11 -14.01
C ASP A 39 6.88 -1.64 -14.07
N TYR A 40 7.02 -2.26 -12.91
CA TYR A 40 7.33 -3.69 -12.78
C TYR A 40 6.09 -4.56 -12.99
N ARG A 41 6.06 -5.24 -14.13
CA ARG A 41 5.00 -6.19 -14.54
C ARG A 41 5.59 -7.57 -14.82
N PRO A 42 5.96 -8.36 -13.79
CA PRO A 42 6.66 -9.62 -13.96
C PRO A 42 5.88 -10.57 -14.89
N ASP A 43 6.56 -11.09 -15.92
CA ASP A 43 6.03 -12.11 -16.79
C ASP A 43 5.92 -13.49 -16.08
N LYS A 44 5.47 -14.51 -16.79
CA LYS A 44 5.31 -15.85 -16.21
C LYS A 44 6.65 -16.44 -15.76
N ALA A 45 7.70 -16.26 -16.53
CA ALA A 45 9.04 -16.79 -16.23
C ALA A 45 9.63 -16.10 -14.99
N GLU A 46 9.49 -14.78 -14.90
CA GLU A 46 9.93 -14.00 -13.75
C GLU A 46 9.14 -14.36 -12.48
N LYS A 47 7.83 -14.60 -12.58
CA LYS A 47 7.02 -15.06 -11.43
C LYS A 47 7.49 -16.42 -10.90
N VAL A 48 7.81 -17.37 -11.79
CA VAL A 48 8.38 -18.67 -11.41
C VAL A 48 9.77 -18.49 -10.78
N ARG A 49 10.64 -17.66 -11.38
CA ARG A 49 11.96 -17.35 -10.84
C ARG A 49 11.87 -16.75 -9.43
N ASN A 50 11.00 -15.78 -9.24
CA ASN A 50 10.77 -15.14 -7.93
C ASN A 50 10.26 -16.17 -6.90
N LEU A 51 9.38 -17.09 -7.29
CA LEU A 51 8.92 -18.17 -6.43
C LEU A 51 10.08 -19.06 -5.97
N LEU A 52 10.92 -19.52 -6.89
CA LEU A 52 12.07 -20.37 -6.60
C LEU A 52 13.10 -19.66 -5.72
N ARG A 53 13.40 -18.39 -6.00
CA ARG A 53 14.40 -17.61 -5.26
C ARG A 53 13.94 -17.18 -3.88
N SER A 54 12.65 -16.91 -3.72
CA SER A 54 12.10 -16.43 -2.44
C SER A 54 11.88 -17.54 -1.42
N GLY A 55 11.67 -18.79 -1.88
CA GLY A 55 11.21 -19.88 -1.04
C GLY A 55 9.72 -19.76 -0.66
N ASN A 56 8.91 -19.08 -1.48
CA ASN A 56 7.48 -18.97 -1.30
C ASN A 56 6.78 -20.28 -1.68
N SER A 57 5.63 -20.57 -1.03
CA SER A 57 4.85 -21.76 -1.34
C SER A 57 4.13 -21.63 -2.69
N PRO A 58 4.14 -22.67 -3.56
CA PRO A 58 3.35 -22.70 -4.79
C PRO A 58 1.84 -22.48 -4.57
N LYS A 59 1.34 -22.84 -3.38
CA LYS A 59 -0.06 -22.66 -2.98
C LYS A 59 -0.51 -21.20 -3.10
N LEU A 60 0.36 -20.24 -2.80
CA LEU A 60 0.06 -18.80 -2.93
C LEU A 60 -0.30 -18.38 -4.35
N ILE A 61 0.33 -19.00 -5.36
CA ILE A 61 0.03 -18.71 -6.77
C ILE A 61 -1.34 -19.26 -7.14
N LEU A 62 -1.63 -20.50 -6.72
CA LEU A 62 -2.92 -21.15 -6.97
C LEU A 62 -4.07 -20.38 -6.32
N ASP A 63 -3.91 -19.95 -5.08
CA ASP A 63 -4.91 -19.14 -4.37
C ASP A 63 -5.12 -17.78 -5.04
N GLY A 64 -4.05 -17.16 -5.54
CA GLY A 64 -4.13 -15.92 -6.30
C GLY A 64 -4.87 -16.06 -7.62
N LEU A 65 -4.64 -17.15 -8.35
CA LEU A 65 -5.35 -17.47 -9.60
C LEU A 65 -6.83 -17.76 -9.37
N ARG A 66 -7.15 -18.52 -8.32
CA ARG A 66 -8.55 -18.84 -7.95
C ARG A 66 -9.35 -17.59 -7.58
N LYS A 67 -8.76 -16.68 -6.78
CA LYS A 67 -9.40 -15.41 -6.42
C LYS A 67 -9.64 -14.50 -7.63
N ARG A 68 -8.72 -14.50 -8.60
CA ARG A 68 -8.89 -13.75 -9.86
C ARG A 68 -10.03 -14.29 -10.73
N GLY A 69 -10.21 -15.61 -10.80
CA GLY A 69 -11.30 -16.22 -11.57
C GLY A 69 -12.67 -15.74 -11.11
N VAL A 70 -12.92 -15.74 -9.79
CA VAL A 70 -14.21 -15.30 -9.22
C VAL A 70 -14.48 -13.82 -9.47
N ARG A 71 -13.44 -12.96 -9.47
CA ARG A 71 -13.57 -11.51 -9.73
C ARG A 71 -13.77 -11.17 -11.20
N ALA A 72 -13.17 -11.93 -12.12
CA ALA A 72 -13.22 -11.64 -13.55
C ALA A 72 -14.63 -11.74 -14.15
N GLU A 73 -15.58 -12.35 -13.46
CA GLU A 73 -16.97 -12.51 -13.89
C GLU A 73 -17.83 -11.27 -13.59
N GLN A 74 -17.38 -10.38 -12.69
CA GLN A 74 -18.14 -9.20 -12.28
C GLN A 74 -17.75 -7.98 -13.14
N GLU A 75 -18.76 -7.30 -13.72
CA GLU A 75 -18.54 -6.12 -14.57
C GLU A 75 -17.86 -4.98 -13.79
N GLU A 76 -18.22 -4.78 -12.53
CA GLU A 76 -17.61 -3.77 -11.66
C GLU A 76 -16.10 -4.03 -11.42
N ALA A 77 -15.70 -5.31 -11.34
CA ALA A 77 -14.30 -5.66 -11.22
C ALA A 77 -13.52 -5.36 -12.51
N ARG A 78 -14.15 -5.58 -13.69
CA ARG A 78 -13.56 -5.23 -14.99
C ARG A 78 -13.42 -3.72 -15.15
N GLN A 79 -14.42 -2.94 -14.75
CA GLN A 79 -14.37 -1.48 -14.78
C GLN A 79 -13.26 -0.95 -13.86
N LYS A 80 -13.14 -1.47 -12.65
CA LYS A 80 -12.06 -1.15 -11.72
C LYS A 80 -10.68 -1.47 -12.30
N SER A 81 -10.55 -2.61 -12.97
CA SER A 81 -9.29 -3.02 -13.62
C SER A 81 -8.86 -2.08 -14.74
N ARG A 82 -9.80 -1.31 -15.34
CA ARG A 82 -9.51 -0.24 -16.32
C ARG A 82 -9.22 1.10 -15.62
N ALA A 83 -9.98 1.43 -14.61
CA ALA A 83 -9.87 2.72 -13.91
C ALA A 83 -8.53 2.92 -13.19
N ILE A 84 -7.88 1.84 -12.71
CA ILE A 84 -6.56 1.94 -12.06
C ILE A 84 -5.44 2.35 -13.04
N PRO A 85 -5.28 1.71 -14.22
CA PRO A 85 -4.32 2.19 -15.23
C PRO A 85 -4.62 3.60 -15.73
N GLU A 86 -5.88 3.99 -15.85
CA GLU A 86 -6.29 5.36 -16.23
C GLU A 86 -5.83 6.38 -15.17
N PHE A 87 -5.99 6.04 -13.89
CA PHE A 87 -5.46 6.87 -12.79
C PHE A 87 -3.94 7.04 -12.89
N TYR A 88 -3.20 5.96 -13.17
CA TYR A 88 -1.75 6.05 -13.35
C TYR A 88 -1.38 6.94 -14.53
N ALA A 89 -2.03 6.75 -15.68
CA ALA A 89 -1.77 7.55 -16.87
C ALA A 89 -2.04 9.05 -16.66
N LYS A 90 -3.04 9.38 -15.84
CA LYS A 90 -3.44 10.77 -15.56
C LYS A 90 -2.56 11.44 -14.51
N HIS A 91 -2.14 10.72 -13.47
CA HIS A 91 -1.57 11.33 -12.27
C HIS A 91 -0.11 10.96 -12.00
N MET A 92 0.44 9.96 -12.67
CA MET A 92 1.76 9.42 -12.34
C MET A 92 2.69 9.37 -13.55
N LYS A 93 3.99 9.47 -13.31
CA LYS A 93 5.01 9.17 -14.31
C LYS A 93 5.51 7.76 -14.09
N LEU A 94 5.37 6.91 -15.08
CA LEU A 94 5.84 5.53 -15.08
C LEU A 94 6.93 5.34 -16.15
N SER A 95 7.88 4.46 -15.90
CA SER A 95 8.81 3.98 -16.92
C SER A 95 8.08 3.12 -17.97
N ALA A 96 8.79 2.71 -19.02
CA ALA A 96 8.34 1.58 -19.83
C ALA A 96 8.16 0.33 -18.94
N PRO A 97 7.22 -0.58 -19.30
CA PRO A 97 6.98 -1.80 -18.53
C PRO A 97 8.22 -2.68 -18.42
N CYS A 98 8.58 -3.06 -17.20
CA CYS A 98 9.69 -3.96 -16.88
C CYS A 98 9.14 -5.35 -16.52
N ARG A 99 9.47 -6.37 -17.31
CA ARG A 99 8.91 -7.73 -17.16
C ARG A 99 9.76 -8.65 -16.29
N ASN A 100 11.02 -8.27 -16.06
CA ASN A 100 11.99 -9.06 -15.30
C ASN A 100 13.08 -8.18 -14.67
N GLY A 101 13.96 -8.80 -13.87
CA GLY A 101 15.03 -8.09 -13.18
C GLY A 101 16.07 -7.44 -14.12
N SER A 102 16.27 -7.93 -15.35
CA SER A 102 17.16 -7.29 -16.33
C SER A 102 16.58 -5.97 -16.82
N GLU A 103 15.30 -5.95 -17.20
CA GLU A 103 14.61 -4.75 -17.64
C GLU A 103 14.50 -3.72 -16.51
N LEU A 104 14.30 -4.18 -15.25
CA LEU A 104 14.37 -3.31 -14.06
C LEU A 104 15.77 -2.69 -13.89
N ARG A 105 16.82 -3.45 -14.12
CA ARG A 105 18.20 -2.96 -14.07
C ARG A 105 18.46 -1.88 -15.14
N GLU A 106 17.97 -2.08 -16.33
CA GLU A 106 18.11 -1.11 -17.44
C GLU A 106 17.32 0.17 -17.15
N ALA A 107 16.07 0.04 -16.69
CA ALA A 107 15.25 1.18 -16.29
C ALA A 107 15.83 1.91 -15.07
N GLY A 108 16.18 1.17 -14.02
CA GLY A 108 16.76 1.72 -12.79
C GLY A 108 18.10 2.41 -13.01
N ALA A 109 18.86 1.96 -13.99
CA ALA A 109 20.16 2.52 -14.33
C ALA A 109 20.13 3.97 -14.87
N LYS A 110 18.95 4.47 -15.22
CA LYS A 110 18.74 5.86 -15.68
C LYS A 110 18.63 6.84 -14.51
N HIS A 111 18.58 6.34 -13.29
CA HIS A 111 18.36 7.15 -12.09
C HIS A 111 19.59 7.16 -11.18
N ASP A 112 19.78 8.28 -10.49
CA ASP A 112 20.87 8.44 -9.53
C ASP A 112 20.53 7.69 -8.22
N ILE A 113 19.25 7.66 -7.87
CA ILE A 113 18.73 7.07 -6.64
C ILE A 113 17.65 6.05 -6.99
N LEU A 114 17.69 4.90 -6.35
CA LEU A 114 16.59 3.95 -6.33
C LEU A 114 15.88 3.99 -4.97
N LEU A 115 14.58 4.16 -4.99
CA LEU A 115 13.72 4.16 -3.82
C LEU A 115 12.75 3.00 -3.88
N CYS A 116 12.68 2.17 -2.84
CA CYS A 116 11.57 1.22 -2.72
C CYS A 116 10.62 1.59 -1.57
N GLY A 117 9.38 1.24 -1.72
CA GLY A 117 8.34 1.50 -0.73
C GLY A 117 7.20 2.34 -1.29
N SER A 118 6.17 2.48 -0.58
CA SER A 118 5.77 1.84 0.68
C SER A 118 5.08 0.50 0.43
N ASP A 119 4.08 0.19 1.25
CA ASP A 119 3.26 -1.02 1.23
C ASP A 119 4.05 -2.28 1.65
N GLN A 120 3.40 -3.45 1.63
CA GLN A 120 3.95 -4.72 2.11
C GLN A 120 4.94 -5.35 1.12
N ILE A 121 5.80 -4.54 0.50
CA ILE A 121 6.77 -5.00 -0.49
C ILE A 121 7.84 -5.93 0.10
N TRP A 122 8.06 -5.88 1.41
CA TRP A 122 9.01 -6.72 2.14
C TRP A 122 8.36 -7.87 2.91
N ASN A 123 7.09 -8.16 2.65
CA ASN A 123 6.38 -9.22 3.35
C ASN A 123 6.96 -10.60 3.00
N PRO A 124 7.39 -11.39 4.02
CA PRO A 124 7.99 -12.71 3.80
C PRO A 124 7.06 -13.74 3.15
N VAL A 125 5.75 -13.51 3.16
CA VAL A 125 4.78 -14.41 2.54
C VAL A 125 4.94 -14.44 1.02
N TRP A 126 5.19 -13.26 0.39
CA TRP A 126 5.42 -13.11 -1.05
C TRP A 126 6.73 -12.41 -1.37
N LEU A 127 7.77 -12.75 -0.64
CA LEU A 127 9.10 -12.16 -0.73
C LEU A 127 9.61 -12.13 -2.18
N ASN A 128 10.12 -10.98 -2.62
CA ASN A 128 10.67 -10.79 -3.96
C ASN A 128 11.89 -9.87 -3.89
N GLU A 129 13.03 -10.37 -4.35
CA GLU A 129 14.32 -9.66 -4.28
C GLU A 129 14.33 -8.33 -5.03
N ASN A 130 13.50 -8.16 -6.07
CA ASN A 130 13.45 -6.91 -6.82
C ASN A 130 12.96 -5.74 -5.95
N TYR A 131 12.05 -5.98 -5.02
CA TYR A 131 11.61 -4.94 -4.07
C TYR A 131 12.64 -4.59 -2.99
N PHE A 132 13.77 -5.29 -2.97
CA PHE A 132 14.96 -4.92 -2.21
C PHE A 132 16.03 -4.25 -3.08
N LEU A 133 15.67 -3.85 -4.30
CA LEU A 133 16.55 -3.16 -5.25
C LEU A 133 17.84 -3.94 -5.51
N THR A 134 17.77 -5.29 -5.55
CA THR A 134 18.94 -6.14 -5.78
C THR A 134 19.48 -6.02 -7.21
N PHE A 135 18.70 -5.45 -8.12
CA PHE A 135 19.09 -5.13 -9.48
C PHE A 135 19.93 -3.84 -9.62
N ALA A 136 20.06 -3.04 -8.53
CA ALA A 136 20.81 -1.79 -8.52
C ALA A 136 22.27 -2.00 -9.01
N ARG A 137 22.81 -1.00 -9.69
CA ARG A 137 24.22 -0.98 -10.08
C ARG A 137 25.12 -0.77 -8.86
N ARG A 138 26.36 -1.23 -8.95
CA ARG A 138 27.35 -0.96 -7.91
C ARG A 138 27.53 0.56 -7.74
N GLY A 139 27.45 1.04 -6.51
CA GLY A 139 27.57 2.47 -6.17
C GLY A 139 26.29 3.29 -6.40
N GLN A 140 25.20 2.69 -6.90
CA GLN A 140 23.92 3.37 -7.01
C GLN A 140 23.27 3.49 -5.62
N ARG A 141 22.78 4.68 -5.29
CA ARG A 141 22.14 4.95 -3.99
C ARG A 141 20.81 4.19 -3.88
N LYS A 142 20.62 3.50 -2.75
CA LYS A 142 19.40 2.75 -2.45
C LYS A 142 18.76 3.26 -1.16
N LEU A 143 17.50 3.63 -1.24
CA LEU A 143 16.70 4.09 -0.12
C LEU A 143 15.41 3.26 -0.01
N ALA A 144 14.88 3.13 1.21
CA ALA A 144 13.57 2.53 1.44
C ALA A 144 12.71 3.46 2.30
N TYR A 145 11.53 3.82 1.77
CA TYR A 145 10.59 4.67 2.49
C TYR A 145 9.37 3.88 2.95
N ALA A 146 9.17 3.81 4.27
CA ALA A 146 7.99 3.21 4.91
C ALA A 146 7.65 1.80 4.37
N ALA A 147 8.67 0.98 4.03
CA ALA A 147 8.46 -0.39 3.59
C ALA A 147 7.85 -1.22 4.73
N SER A 148 6.86 -2.08 4.42
CA SER A 148 6.19 -2.89 5.43
C SER A 148 6.53 -4.37 5.27
N LEU A 149 6.84 -5.02 6.40
CA LEU A 149 6.96 -6.48 6.50
C LEU A 149 5.58 -7.13 6.61
N GLY A 150 4.58 -6.44 7.17
CA GLY A 150 3.22 -6.93 7.31
C GLY A 150 3.09 -8.19 8.18
N ILE A 151 4.04 -8.43 9.07
CA ILE A 151 4.09 -9.54 10.05
C ILE A 151 4.49 -8.99 11.41
N SER A 152 4.13 -9.71 12.47
CA SER A 152 4.45 -9.37 13.87
C SER A 152 5.49 -10.31 14.50
N THR A 153 5.87 -11.37 13.81
CA THR A 153 6.84 -12.37 14.29
C THR A 153 7.98 -12.55 13.30
N LEU A 154 9.14 -13.04 13.79
CA LEU A 154 10.26 -13.31 12.90
C LEU A 154 9.88 -14.35 11.85
N PRO A 155 10.22 -14.11 10.58
CA PRO A 155 10.01 -15.09 9.54
C PRO A 155 10.98 -16.28 9.71
N ALA A 156 10.72 -17.38 9.01
CA ALA A 156 11.62 -18.52 8.96
C ALA A 156 13.06 -18.07 8.66
N ARG A 157 14.05 -18.70 9.35
CA ARG A 157 15.47 -18.34 9.31
C ARG A 157 16.01 -18.07 7.89
N GLY A 158 15.65 -18.90 6.91
CA GLY A 158 16.09 -18.72 5.53
C GLY A 158 15.54 -17.45 4.86
N LYS A 159 14.33 -17.00 5.24
CA LYS A 159 13.76 -15.74 4.76
C LYS A 159 14.35 -14.53 5.49
N ALA A 160 14.54 -14.64 6.80
CA ALA A 160 15.22 -13.62 7.60
C ALA A 160 16.63 -13.32 7.06
N GLU A 161 17.39 -14.37 6.73
CA GLU A 161 18.74 -14.24 6.16
C GLU A 161 18.74 -13.59 4.77
N LYS A 162 17.73 -13.89 3.93
CA LYS A 162 17.57 -13.21 2.63
C LYS A 162 17.27 -11.74 2.82
N ILE A 163 16.33 -11.40 3.70
CA ILE A 163 15.98 -9.99 4.02
C ILE A 163 17.24 -9.26 4.49
N ARG A 164 17.98 -9.83 5.47
CA ARG A 164 19.23 -9.28 5.97
C ARG A 164 20.19 -8.96 4.82
N ARG A 165 20.49 -9.93 3.97
CA ARG A 165 21.44 -9.79 2.86
C ARG A 165 20.96 -8.79 1.79
N TRP A 166 19.66 -8.76 1.48
CA TRP A 166 19.15 -7.88 0.44
C TRP A 166 19.01 -6.42 0.91
N THR A 167 18.94 -6.20 2.22
CA THR A 167 18.95 -4.85 2.80
C THR A 167 20.36 -4.29 2.99
N GLU A 168 21.40 -5.11 2.82
CA GLU A 168 22.78 -4.62 2.79
C GLU A 168 22.98 -3.59 1.67
N GLY A 169 23.70 -2.50 1.97
CA GLY A 169 23.99 -1.44 1.02
C GLY A 169 22.82 -0.48 0.74
N PHE A 170 21.73 -0.52 1.54
CA PHE A 170 20.83 0.61 1.62
C PHE A 170 21.48 1.74 2.44
N GLU A 171 21.40 2.95 1.91
CA GLU A 171 21.93 4.14 2.56
C GLU A 171 21.01 4.60 3.70
N ALA A 172 19.69 4.57 3.48
CA ALA A 172 18.70 4.82 4.51
C ALA A 172 17.49 3.88 4.34
N VAL A 173 16.99 3.42 5.48
CA VAL A 173 15.84 2.52 5.53
C VAL A 173 14.83 3.08 6.53
N SER A 174 13.61 3.24 6.08
CA SER A 174 12.47 3.40 6.97
C SER A 174 11.42 2.32 6.73
N VAL A 175 10.72 1.95 7.79
CA VAL A 175 9.59 1.03 7.78
C VAL A 175 8.35 1.72 8.31
N ARG A 176 7.18 1.15 8.04
CA ARG A 176 5.92 1.79 8.38
C ARG A 176 5.47 1.52 9.83
N GLU A 177 5.91 0.43 10.41
CA GLU A 177 5.45 -0.04 11.72
C GLU A 177 6.59 -0.23 12.71
N GLU A 178 6.34 0.05 14.00
CA GLU A 178 7.27 -0.20 15.10
C GLU A 178 7.67 -1.68 15.21
N GLU A 179 6.70 -2.58 15.04
CA GLU A 179 6.96 -4.03 15.02
C GLU A 179 7.89 -4.40 13.87
N GLY A 180 7.70 -3.77 12.69
CA GLY A 180 8.57 -3.93 11.53
C GLY A 180 10.00 -3.47 11.83
N ALA A 181 10.17 -2.34 12.53
CA ALA A 181 11.48 -1.83 12.93
C ALA A 181 12.17 -2.78 13.91
N ALA A 182 11.46 -3.30 14.91
CA ALA A 182 11.99 -4.27 15.85
C ALA A 182 12.39 -5.59 15.17
N LEU A 183 11.61 -6.07 14.21
CA LEU A 183 11.94 -7.25 13.43
C LEU A 183 13.18 -7.04 12.55
N MET A 184 13.27 -5.89 11.88
CA MET A 184 14.43 -5.52 11.07
C MET A 184 15.70 -5.42 11.93
N GLU A 185 15.63 -4.80 13.09
CA GLU A 185 16.75 -4.73 14.05
C GLU A 185 17.24 -6.12 14.45
N ARG A 186 16.32 -7.04 14.78
CA ARG A 186 16.66 -8.43 15.11
C ARG A 186 17.28 -9.20 13.94
N MET A 187 16.87 -8.92 12.70
CA MET A 187 17.39 -9.60 11.51
C MET A 187 18.71 -9.01 11.01
N THR A 188 18.89 -7.70 11.13
CA THR A 188 19.99 -6.97 10.48
C THR A 188 21.01 -6.38 11.45
N GLY A 189 20.67 -6.28 12.73
CA GLY A 189 21.45 -5.56 13.74
C GLY A 189 21.30 -4.03 13.66
N LYS A 190 20.47 -3.52 12.76
CA LYS A 190 20.20 -2.09 12.58
C LYS A 190 18.71 -1.80 12.69
N ARG A 191 18.35 -0.83 13.54
CA ARG A 191 16.98 -0.37 13.66
C ARG A 191 16.69 0.69 12.60
N PRO A 192 15.73 0.47 11.68
CA PRO A 192 15.32 1.50 10.72
C PRO A 192 14.48 2.58 11.39
N ASP A 193 14.40 3.73 10.73
CA ASP A 193 13.44 4.78 11.10
C ASP A 193 12.00 4.27 10.91
N VAL A 194 11.04 4.80 11.70
CA VAL A 194 9.62 4.51 11.52
C VAL A 194 8.95 5.75 10.92
N MET A 195 8.49 5.63 9.68
CA MET A 195 7.88 6.71 8.91
C MET A 195 6.43 6.39 8.55
N PRO A 196 5.56 7.41 8.45
CA PRO A 196 4.17 7.19 8.07
C PRO A 196 4.05 6.65 6.65
N ASP A 197 2.93 5.94 6.40
CA ASP A 197 2.54 5.57 5.03
C ASP A 197 2.50 6.82 4.14
N PRO A 198 2.94 6.74 2.87
CA PRO A 198 2.94 7.89 1.97
C PRO A 198 1.60 8.61 1.84
N VAL A 199 0.46 7.94 2.05
CA VAL A 199 -0.85 8.61 2.01
C VAL A 199 -0.97 9.71 3.07
N CYS A 200 -0.19 9.65 4.15
CA CYS A 200 -0.13 10.70 5.17
C CYS A 200 0.72 11.90 4.75
N LEU A 201 1.54 11.79 3.70
CA LEU A 201 2.38 12.88 3.19
C LEU A 201 1.58 13.98 2.51
N LEU A 202 0.34 13.70 2.13
CA LEU A 202 -0.57 14.67 1.55
C LEU A 202 -1.67 15.06 2.55
N SER A 203 -2.14 16.30 2.46
CA SER A 203 -3.25 16.80 3.29
C SER A 203 -4.60 16.31 2.78
N ALA A 204 -5.64 16.43 3.61
CA ALA A 204 -7.02 16.18 3.19
C ALA A 204 -7.44 17.07 2.01
N GLU A 205 -6.94 18.31 1.97
CA GLU A 205 -7.19 19.26 0.89
C GLU A 205 -6.52 18.80 -0.42
N GLU A 206 -5.25 18.41 -0.36
CA GLU A 206 -4.51 17.88 -1.51
C GLU A 206 -5.16 16.61 -2.07
N TRP A 207 -5.65 15.71 -1.20
CA TRP A 207 -6.42 14.52 -1.60
C TRP A 207 -7.78 14.88 -2.18
N SER A 208 -8.45 15.90 -1.63
CA SER A 208 -9.72 16.40 -2.15
C SER A 208 -9.60 16.97 -3.55
N GLY A 209 -8.43 17.53 -3.90
CA GLY A 209 -8.13 18.08 -5.22
C GLY A 209 -8.13 17.04 -6.35
N ILE A 210 -7.92 15.77 -6.05
CA ILE A 210 -7.97 14.67 -7.04
C ILE A 210 -9.17 13.72 -6.83
N ALA A 211 -9.90 13.87 -5.73
CA ALA A 211 -11.07 13.04 -5.44
C ALA A 211 -12.21 13.35 -6.43
N ALA A 212 -12.87 12.31 -6.92
CA ALA A 212 -14.11 12.50 -7.67
C ALA A 212 -15.22 13.07 -6.76
N ALA A 213 -16.32 13.53 -7.37
CA ALA A 213 -17.50 13.90 -6.61
C ALA A 213 -18.01 12.70 -5.77
N PRO A 214 -18.44 12.95 -4.53
CA PRO A 214 -19.07 11.90 -3.73
C PRO A 214 -20.31 11.32 -4.42
N PRO A 215 -20.68 10.07 -4.14
CA PRO A 215 -21.94 9.51 -4.58
C PRO A 215 -23.13 10.40 -4.20
N ALA A 216 -24.09 10.56 -5.11
CA ALA A 216 -25.26 11.40 -4.91
C ALA A 216 -26.09 10.97 -3.69
N GLY A 217 -26.82 11.93 -3.08
CA GLY A 217 -27.75 11.69 -1.97
C GLY A 217 -27.14 11.83 -0.58
N GLY A 218 -25.87 12.28 -0.45
CA GLY A 218 -25.26 12.67 0.85
C GLY A 218 -25.31 11.61 1.95
N GLY A 219 -24.46 11.72 2.96
CA GLY A 219 -24.53 11.02 4.23
C GLY A 219 -24.93 9.53 4.18
N TYR A 220 -23.99 8.63 3.86
CA TYR A 220 -24.19 7.17 3.84
C TYR A 220 -23.20 6.46 4.77
N LEU A 221 -23.54 5.23 5.15
CA LEU A 221 -22.62 4.28 5.78
C LEU A 221 -21.83 3.59 4.66
N LEU A 222 -20.54 3.90 4.53
CA LEU A 222 -19.68 3.26 3.55
C LEU A 222 -19.03 1.99 4.12
N CYS A 223 -19.13 0.88 3.38
CA CYS A 223 -18.47 -0.38 3.70
C CYS A 223 -17.35 -0.67 2.69
N TYR A 224 -16.14 -0.89 3.19
CA TYR A 224 -14.99 -1.27 2.38
C TYR A 224 -14.19 -2.37 3.07
N PHE A 225 -14.39 -3.62 2.64
CA PHE A 225 -13.78 -4.81 3.23
C PHE A 225 -12.85 -5.52 2.23
N ILE A 226 -11.63 -5.83 2.67
CA ILE A 226 -10.64 -6.59 1.89
C ILE A 226 -10.64 -8.07 2.30
N GLY A 227 -11.00 -8.36 3.55
CA GLY A 227 -11.23 -9.71 4.06
C GLY A 227 -12.69 -10.13 4.01
N GLU A 228 -12.94 -11.39 4.35
CA GLU A 228 -14.27 -11.98 4.46
C GLU A 228 -14.50 -12.43 5.90
N ASN A 229 -15.54 -11.89 6.55
CA ASN A 229 -15.94 -12.25 7.90
C ASN A 229 -17.43 -11.89 8.10
N ALA A 230 -18.23 -12.85 8.51
CA ALA A 230 -19.66 -12.64 8.76
C ALA A 230 -19.94 -11.53 9.77
N ALA A 231 -19.05 -11.35 10.76
CA ALA A 231 -19.17 -10.28 11.78
C ALA A 231 -19.12 -8.86 11.16
N TYR A 232 -18.53 -8.70 9.97
CA TYR A 232 -18.53 -7.39 9.28
C TYR A 232 -19.95 -6.96 8.90
N TRP A 233 -20.74 -7.90 8.42
CA TRP A 233 -22.11 -7.65 8.00
C TRP A 233 -23.07 -7.54 9.19
N GLU A 234 -22.78 -8.20 10.31
CA GLU A 234 -23.52 -8.03 11.56
C GLU A 234 -23.33 -6.61 12.09
N GLU A 235 -22.08 -6.14 12.15
CA GLU A 235 -21.77 -4.78 12.58
C GLU A 235 -22.34 -3.73 11.61
N THR A 236 -22.26 -3.96 10.31
CA THR A 236 -22.87 -3.12 9.28
C THR A 236 -24.37 -2.98 9.51
N ARG A 237 -25.09 -4.11 9.73
CA ARG A 237 -26.54 -4.09 10.02
C ARG A 237 -26.87 -3.37 11.30
N ARG A 238 -26.06 -3.53 12.35
CA ARG A 238 -26.22 -2.84 13.63
C ARG A 238 -26.14 -1.33 13.42
N LEU A 239 -25.05 -0.86 12.81
CA LEU A 239 -24.81 0.56 12.55
C LEU A 239 -25.85 1.18 11.63
N ALA A 240 -26.28 0.47 10.58
CA ALA A 240 -27.33 0.95 9.69
C ALA A 240 -28.65 1.18 10.41
N ARG A 241 -29.04 0.27 11.33
CA ARG A 241 -30.25 0.46 12.16
C ARG A 241 -30.13 1.62 13.15
N GLU A 242 -28.96 1.76 13.78
CA GLU A 242 -28.70 2.81 14.75
C GLU A 242 -28.69 4.22 14.16
N THR A 243 -28.13 4.34 12.95
CA THR A 243 -27.91 5.63 12.30
C THR A 243 -29.01 6.01 11.31
N GLY A 244 -29.80 5.05 10.84
CA GLY A 244 -30.78 5.25 9.75
C GLY A 244 -30.11 5.54 8.39
N LEU A 245 -28.78 5.42 8.28
CA LEU A 245 -28.06 5.70 7.05
C LEU A 245 -28.29 4.60 6.00
N ARG A 246 -28.41 4.99 4.73
CA ARG A 246 -28.29 4.03 3.62
C ARG A 246 -26.88 3.44 3.59
N VAL A 247 -26.75 2.18 3.19
CA VAL A 247 -25.48 1.49 3.13
C VAL A 247 -24.98 1.45 1.69
N LEU A 248 -23.77 1.93 1.47
CA LEU A 248 -23.01 1.76 0.21
C LEU A 248 -21.85 0.82 0.42
N VAL A 249 -21.65 -0.12 -0.50
CA VAL A 249 -20.56 -1.09 -0.43
C VAL A 249 -19.62 -0.93 -1.62
N ILE A 250 -18.34 -0.70 -1.36
CA ILE A 250 -17.29 -0.85 -2.38
C ILE A 250 -16.94 -2.34 -2.46
N PRO A 251 -17.35 -3.07 -3.51
CA PRO A 251 -17.21 -4.51 -3.55
C PRO A 251 -15.76 -4.93 -3.85
N VAL A 252 -15.24 -5.86 -3.06
CA VAL A 252 -13.89 -6.45 -3.22
C VAL A 252 -13.92 -7.96 -3.14
N THR A 253 -14.76 -8.50 -2.26
CA THR A 253 -14.85 -9.93 -1.96
C THR A 253 -16.15 -10.53 -2.51
N ALA A 254 -16.22 -11.85 -2.63
CA ALA A 254 -17.44 -12.52 -3.09
C ALA A 254 -18.65 -12.22 -2.18
N GLU A 255 -18.42 -12.11 -0.86
CA GLU A 255 -19.48 -11.74 0.10
C GLU A 255 -19.95 -10.30 -0.11
N SER A 256 -19.04 -9.37 -0.43
CA SER A 256 -19.42 -7.96 -0.66
C SER A 256 -20.34 -7.81 -1.89
N TYR A 257 -20.12 -8.57 -2.94
CA TYR A 257 -21.03 -8.61 -4.11
C TYR A 257 -22.40 -9.20 -3.81
N LYS A 258 -22.50 -10.04 -2.78
CA LYS A 258 -23.73 -10.72 -2.34
C LYS A 258 -24.39 -10.08 -1.12
N SER A 259 -23.91 -8.94 -0.70
CA SER A 259 -24.32 -8.28 0.55
C SER A 259 -25.82 -7.87 0.61
N GLY A 260 -26.46 -7.71 -0.54
CA GLY A 260 -27.84 -7.20 -0.65
C GLY A 260 -27.96 -5.67 -0.49
N TYR A 261 -26.82 -4.98 -0.32
CA TYR A 261 -26.77 -3.52 -0.28
C TYR A 261 -26.44 -2.90 -1.64
N GLU A 262 -26.59 -1.59 -1.73
CA GLU A 262 -26.22 -0.83 -2.92
C GLU A 262 -24.69 -0.90 -3.15
N LEU A 263 -24.30 -1.33 -4.35
CA LEU A 263 -22.89 -1.49 -4.71
C LEU A 263 -22.36 -0.23 -5.39
N LEU A 264 -21.26 0.27 -4.89
CA LEU A 264 -20.45 1.30 -5.52
C LEU A 264 -19.26 0.62 -6.22
N GLY A 265 -19.56 -0.08 -7.30
CA GLY A 265 -18.58 -0.82 -8.09
C GLY A 265 -17.97 -0.01 -9.23
N GLY A 266 -16.92 -0.56 -9.85
CA GLY A 266 -16.31 0.02 -11.05
C GLY A 266 -15.52 1.31 -10.87
N ILE A 267 -15.43 1.85 -9.65
CA ILE A 267 -14.75 3.11 -9.36
C ILE A 267 -13.23 2.96 -9.37
N GLY A 268 -12.53 4.03 -9.79
CA GLY A 268 -11.08 4.16 -9.67
C GLY A 268 -10.65 4.75 -8.32
N PRO A 269 -9.34 5.02 -8.16
CA PRO A 269 -8.80 5.63 -6.94
C PRO A 269 -9.43 6.99 -6.60
N GLU A 270 -9.72 7.84 -7.61
CA GLU A 270 -10.41 9.12 -7.42
C GLU A 270 -11.84 8.93 -6.89
N GLY A 271 -12.56 7.93 -7.42
CA GLY A 271 -13.90 7.55 -6.95
C GLY A 271 -13.87 6.99 -5.53
N PHE A 272 -12.87 6.20 -5.17
CA PHE A 272 -12.65 5.73 -3.81
C PHE A 272 -12.46 6.91 -2.83
N LEU A 273 -11.62 7.88 -3.18
CA LEU A 273 -11.42 9.08 -2.36
C LEU A 273 -12.71 9.87 -2.20
N GLY A 274 -13.47 10.06 -3.28
CA GLY A 274 -14.76 10.74 -3.26
C GLY A 274 -15.78 10.01 -2.39
N ALA A 275 -15.84 8.68 -2.48
CA ALA A 275 -16.73 7.85 -1.67
C ALA A 275 -16.39 7.94 -0.17
N VAL A 276 -15.12 7.88 0.20
CA VAL A 276 -14.70 8.01 1.60
C VAL A 276 -15.00 9.41 2.12
N ARG A 277 -14.66 10.46 1.35
CA ARG A 277 -14.87 11.86 1.74
C ARG A 277 -16.36 12.20 1.96
N GLY A 278 -17.25 11.62 1.16
CA GLY A 278 -18.70 11.88 1.25
C GLY A 278 -19.45 11.00 2.26
N ALA A 279 -18.78 10.03 2.88
CA ALA A 279 -19.41 9.14 3.84
C ALA A 279 -19.72 9.85 5.16
N ALA A 280 -20.89 9.58 5.75
CA ALA A 280 -21.21 10.00 7.13
C ALA A 280 -20.50 9.10 8.16
N ARG A 281 -20.21 7.85 7.79
CA ARG A 281 -19.44 6.88 8.57
C ARG A 281 -18.82 5.85 7.64
N LEU A 282 -17.62 5.38 7.98
CA LEU A 282 -16.90 4.31 7.27
C LEU A 282 -16.77 3.08 8.17
N VAL A 283 -17.10 1.89 7.65
CA VAL A 283 -16.81 0.60 8.28
C VAL A 283 -15.81 -0.14 7.40
N THR A 284 -14.65 -0.51 7.95
CA THR A 284 -13.59 -1.09 7.14
C THR A 284 -12.62 -1.97 7.93
N ASP A 285 -12.09 -2.99 7.28
CA ASP A 285 -10.94 -3.79 7.72
C ASP A 285 -9.65 -3.38 6.99
N SER A 286 -9.74 -2.35 6.15
CA SER A 286 -8.63 -1.86 5.33
C SER A 286 -7.82 -0.80 6.07
N PHE A 287 -6.49 -1.00 6.14
CA PHE A 287 -5.58 0.02 6.66
C PHE A 287 -5.74 1.36 5.92
N HIS A 288 -5.73 1.36 4.60
CA HIS A 288 -5.87 2.60 3.83
C HIS A 288 -7.29 3.20 3.93
N GLY A 289 -8.33 2.35 4.07
CA GLY A 289 -9.67 2.83 4.37
C GLY A 289 -9.71 3.62 5.67
N LEU A 290 -9.10 3.08 6.73
CA LEU A 290 -8.96 3.77 8.01
C LEU A 290 -8.19 5.09 7.87
N VAL A 291 -7.03 5.07 7.21
CA VAL A 291 -6.19 6.28 7.08
C VAL A 291 -6.93 7.38 6.33
N PHE A 292 -7.58 7.06 5.20
CA PHE A 292 -8.35 8.06 4.45
C PHE A 292 -9.59 8.55 5.20
N GLY A 293 -10.30 7.66 5.92
CA GLY A 293 -11.40 8.08 6.79
C GLY A 293 -10.93 9.09 7.84
N THR A 294 -9.80 8.81 8.49
CA THR A 294 -9.19 9.71 9.48
C THR A 294 -8.73 11.03 8.85
N LEU A 295 -8.07 10.98 7.69
CA LEU A 295 -7.63 12.18 6.95
C LEU A 295 -8.79 13.11 6.58
N PHE A 296 -9.92 12.54 6.15
CA PHE A 296 -11.10 13.32 5.79
C PHE A 296 -12.01 13.66 6.98
N GLY A 297 -11.65 13.28 8.21
CA GLY A 297 -12.47 13.52 9.40
C GLY A 297 -13.75 12.70 9.43
N VAL A 298 -13.84 11.61 8.68
CA VAL A 298 -14.99 10.71 8.65
C VAL A 298 -14.89 9.75 9.84
N PRO A 299 -15.95 9.59 10.67
CA PRO A 299 -15.99 8.59 11.73
C PRO A 299 -15.76 7.18 11.17
N VAL A 300 -14.73 6.49 11.64
CA VAL A 300 -14.38 5.13 11.18
C VAL A 300 -14.68 4.11 12.26
N THR A 301 -15.32 3.01 11.87
CA THR A 301 -15.42 1.78 12.65
C THR A 301 -14.44 0.76 12.06
N PRO A 302 -13.22 0.62 12.65
CA PRO A 302 -12.24 -0.33 12.17
C PRO A 302 -12.61 -1.74 12.60
N LEU A 303 -12.54 -2.69 11.67
CA LEU A 303 -12.80 -4.09 11.92
C LEU A 303 -11.52 -4.93 11.84
N ARG A 304 -11.45 -5.98 12.66
CA ARG A 304 -10.32 -6.91 12.64
C ARG A 304 -10.49 -7.93 11.53
N ARG A 305 -9.43 -8.10 10.72
CA ARG A 305 -9.40 -9.10 9.65
C ARG A 305 -9.02 -10.48 10.17
N ASP A 306 -8.08 -10.50 11.09
CA ASP A 306 -7.45 -11.71 11.59
C ASP A 306 -8.00 -12.04 12.97
N ARG A 307 -7.96 -13.31 13.34
CA ARG A 307 -8.33 -13.74 14.70
C ARG A 307 -7.33 -13.20 15.72
N GLU A 308 -7.81 -12.95 16.93
CA GLU A 308 -6.95 -12.54 18.04
C GLU A 308 -5.87 -13.62 18.29
N GLY A 309 -4.60 -13.17 18.37
CA GLY A 309 -3.46 -14.10 18.55
C GLY A 309 -2.87 -14.66 17.24
N ASP A 310 -3.38 -14.29 16.06
CA ASP A 310 -2.77 -14.71 14.80
C ASP A 310 -1.40 -14.04 14.61
N PRO A 311 -0.30 -14.81 14.51
CA PRO A 311 1.05 -14.25 14.32
C PRO A 311 1.23 -13.52 12.96
N GLU A 312 0.35 -13.77 12.00
CA GLU A 312 0.28 -13.03 10.74
C GLU A 312 -0.68 -11.85 10.81
N SER A 313 -1.13 -11.46 12.02
CA SER A 313 -2.11 -10.40 12.23
C SER A 313 -1.65 -9.08 11.61
N LYS A 314 -2.50 -8.56 10.77
CA LYS A 314 -2.34 -7.24 10.13
C LYS A 314 -2.91 -6.10 10.98
N HIS A 315 -3.40 -6.43 12.16
CA HIS A 315 -4.07 -5.47 13.04
C HIS A 315 -3.09 -4.50 13.70
N SER A 316 -1.86 -4.94 13.97
CA SER A 316 -0.80 -4.09 14.54
C SER A 316 -0.57 -2.79 13.76
N ARG A 317 -0.75 -2.80 12.44
CA ARG A 317 -0.62 -1.60 11.59
C ARG A 317 -1.73 -0.59 11.83
N VAL A 318 -2.95 -1.08 12.04
CA VAL A 318 -4.14 -0.27 12.36
C VAL A 318 -3.95 0.38 13.73
N GLU A 319 -3.58 -0.42 14.73
CA GLU A 319 -3.33 0.06 16.09
C GLU A 319 -2.16 1.05 16.15
N ASN A 320 -1.06 0.74 15.46
CA ASN A 320 0.10 1.64 15.39
C ASN A 320 -0.28 2.99 14.76
N PHE A 321 -1.01 2.98 13.64
CA PHE A 321 -1.47 4.20 13.00
C PHE A 321 -2.39 5.02 13.91
N LEU A 322 -3.40 4.40 14.53
CA LEU A 322 -4.32 5.08 15.44
C LEU A 322 -3.57 5.72 16.61
N ARG A 323 -2.68 4.96 17.25
CA ARG A 323 -1.83 5.47 18.34
C ARG A 323 -0.97 6.66 17.93
N LEU A 324 -0.35 6.61 16.75
CA LEU A 324 0.47 7.69 16.24
C LEU A 324 -0.38 8.92 15.84
N ALA A 325 -1.52 8.70 15.19
CA ALA A 325 -2.42 9.77 14.81
C ALA A 325 -3.01 10.49 16.03
N GLU A 326 -3.34 9.73 17.08
CA GLU A 326 -3.85 10.28 18.35
C GLU A 326 -2.75 11.02 19.13
N SER A 327 -1.55 10.44 19.25
CA SER A 327 -0.48 11.00 20.06
C SER A 327 0.27 12.17 19.41
N ARG A 328 0.43 12.16 18.09
CA ARG A 328 1.24 13.14 17.34
C ARG A 328 0.43 14.01 16.40
N GLY A 329 -0.72 13.53 15.94
CA GLY A 329 -1.50 14.15 14.85
C GLY A 329 -0.93 13.87 13.46
N ILE A 330 -1.82 13.72 12.46
CA ILE A 330 -1.42 13.40 11.08
C ILE A 330 -0.58 14.53 10.45
N GLY A 331 -0.81 15.80 10.85
CA GLY A 331 -0.01 16.95 10.39
C GLY A 331 1.47 16.80 10.70
N LYS A 332 1.81 16.43 11.93
CA LYS A 332 3.19 16.19 12.35
C LYS A 332 3.79 14.96 11.67
N MET A 333 3.03 13.88 11.55
CA MET A 333 3.47 12.69 10.79
C MET A 333 3.83 13.05 9.34
N ARG A 334 3.05 13.93 8.70
CA ARG A 334 3.32 14.45 7.35
C ARG A 334 4.64 15.19 7.29
N GLU A 335 4.85 16.12 8.21
CA GLU A 335 6.09 16.90 8.31
C GLU A 335 7.31 16.00 8.50
N GLU A 336 7.26 15.07 9.45
CA GLU A 336 8.32 14.08 9.71
C GLU A 336 8.67 13.28 8.45
N GLY A 337 7.66 12.77 7.72
CA GLY A 337 7.88 12.00 6.51
C GLY A 337 8.46 12.83 5.35
N ARG A 338 7.98 14.06 5.15
CA ARG A 338 8.52 14.98 4.13
C ARG A 338 9.96 15.40 4.47
N THR A 339 10.25 15.68 5.73
CA THR A 339 11.60 16.01 6.21
C THR A 339 12.55 14.84 5.97
N TRP A 340 12.13 13.60 6.31
CA TRP A 340 12.94 12.41 6.05
C TRP A 340 13.31 12.27 4.57
N ILE A 341 12.34 12.46 3.67
CA ILE A 341 12.60 12.43 2.21
C ILE A 341 13.62 13.52 1.84
N ALA A 342 13.40 14.76 2.24
CA ALA A 342 14.26 15.86 1.88
C ALA A 342 15.71 15.65 2.39
N GLU A 343 15.89 15.22 3.62
CA GLU A 343 17.20 14.99 4.22
C GLU A 343 17.94 13.81 3.59
N LYS A 344 17.28 12.62 3.52
CA LYS A 344 17.96 11.41 3.06
C LYS A 344 18.29 11.44 1.56
N PHE A 345 17.56 12.21 0.76
CA PHE A 345 17.83 12.35 -0.66
C PHE A 345 18.96 13.36 -0.95
N THR A 346 19.14 14.36 -0.09
CA THR A 346 20.21 15.37 -0.24
C THR A 346 21.55 14.93 0.36
N MET A 347 21.55 13.99 1.31
CA MET A 347 22.82 13.49 1.89
C MET A 347 23.69 12.89 0.79
N LYS A 348 24.88 13.48 0.57
CA LYS A 348 25.93 12.83 -0.22
C LYS A 348 26.70 11.93 0.76
N ASN A 349 27.04 10.71 0.34
CA ASN A 349 28.01 9.90 1.06
C ASN A 349 29.33 10.70 1.09
N GLU A 350 29.75 11.13 2.28
CA GLU A 350 31.12 11.59 2.53
C GLU A 350 32.10 10.44 2.44
#